data_31712c398fb1c8f1f3a388a664b1317a
#
_entry.id   31712c398fb1c8f1f3a388a664b1317a
#
_cell.length_a   1.000
_cell.length_b   1.000
_cell.length_c   1.000
_cell.angle_alpha   90.00
_cell.angle_beta   90.00
_cell.angle_gamma   90.00
#
_symmetry.space_group_name_H-M   'P 1'
#
loop_
_entity.id
_entity.type
_entity.pdbx_description
1 polymer ?
#
loop_
_entity_poly.entity_id
_entity_poly.type
_entity_poly.pdbx_seq_one_letter_code
_entity_poly.pdbx_strand_id
1 'polypeptide(L)'
;MTDLDTEDFLSFCLELADESDQIAMNFFNQNNITTEQKSDGSLVTVADKTIEEHLRNRIAEKMPLASVLGEEAGFVQNESDVRWIIDPIDGTHGFIRGLPIWATLIALERNGIITDGVISAPALGTRWWASKGKGAYRCDLSSHERDEMRISVSNIKDITSAQILYGSYSLTLNKWPGVDILLRSAWRTRGFGDFWGHCLVAEGSAEVMLEGEISPWDIAAVSIIIEESGGLLTDDSGNAVITAGHCISTNGLIHQTILNFLDEK
;
A
#
# COMPACT_ATOMS: atom_id res chain seq x y z
N MET A 1 -30.62 -11.02 3.01
CA MET A 1 -29.24 -11.51 2.93
C MET A 1 -29.03 -11.81 1.47
N THR A 2 -28.45 -10.87 0.76
CA THR A 2 -28.15 -10.96 -0.67
C THR A 2 -26.80 -11.69 -0.82
N ASP A 3 -26.65 -12.48 -1.89
CA ASP A 3 -25.54 -13.38 -2.24
C ASP A 3 -24.10 -12.80 -2.26
N LEU A 4 -23.81 -11.74 -1.48
CA LEU A 4 -22.48 -11.11 -1.37
C LEU A 4 -21.45 -11.99 -0.63
N ASP A 5 -21.88 -13.06 0.05
CA ASP A 5 -20.97 -13.93 0.82
C ASP A 5 -20.22 -14.97 -0.04
N THR A 6 -20.56 -15.10 -1.32
CA THR A 6 -19.93 -16.07 -2.23
C THR A 6 -19.18 -15.43 -3.40
N GLU A 7 -19.22 -14.12 -3.56
CA GLU A 7 -18.53 -13.45 -4.66
C GLU A 7 -17.02 -13.38 -4.38
N ASP A 8 -16.21 -13.79 -5.33
CA ASP A 8 -14.76 -13.70 -5.26
C ASP A 8 -14.30 -12.26 -5.60
N PHE A 9 -14.36 -11.39 -4.58
CA PHE A 9 -13.96 -10.00 -4.73
C PHE A 9 -12.47 -9.83 -5.05
N LEU A 10 -11.63 -10.76 -4.59
CA LEU A 10 -10.21 -10.75 -4.93
C LEU A 10 -10.01 -10.89 -6.45
N SER A 11 -10.76 -11.77 -7.12
CA SER A 11 -10.69 -11.90 -8.58
C SER A 11 -10.96 -10.57 -9.27
N PHE A 12 -11.97 -9.83 -8.80
CA PHE A 12 -12.27 -8.52 -9.37
C PHE A 12 -11.20 -7.47 -9.04
N CYS A 13 -10.59 -7.48 -7.84
CA CYS A 13 -9.43 -6.63 -7.53
C CYS A 13 -8.27 -6.91 -8.50
N LEU A 14 -8.00 -8.19 -8.81
CA LEU A 14 -6.93 -8.58 -9.73
C LEU A 14 -7.24 -8.16 -11.18
N GLU A 15 -8.49 -8.26 -11.63
CA GLU A 15 -8.94 -7.75 -12.94
C GLU A 15 -8.71 -6.23 -13.04
N LEU A 16 -9.13 -5.47 -12.02
CA LEU A 16 -8.92 -4.03 -11.94
C LEU A 16 -7.43 -3.66 -11.99
N ALA A 17 -6.58 -4.43 -11.29
CA ALA A 17 -5.14 -4.25 -11.31
C ALA A 17 -4.54 -4.54 -12.70
N ASP A 18 -4.98 -5.59 -13.41
CA ASP A 18 -4.52 -5.87 -14.78
C ASP A 18 -4.88 -4.73 -15.75
N GLU A 19 -6.09 -4.19 -15.63
CA GLU A 19 -6.54 -3.05 -16.45
C GLU A 19 -5.75 -1.77 -16.13
N SER A 20 -5.50 -1.50 -14.84
CA SER A 20 -4.69 -0.36 -14.40
C SER A 20 -3.25 -0.44 -14.86
N ASP A 21 -2.63 -1.63 -14.78
CA ASP A 21 -1.27 -1.88 -15.25
C ASP A 21 -1.10 -1.52 -16.73
N GLN A 22 -2.07 -1.89 -17.57
CA GLN A 22 -2.04 -1.57 -19.00
C GLN A 22 -2.11 -0.05 -19.24
N ILE A 23 -2.99 0.65 -18.53
CA ILE A 23 -3.13 2.11 -18.64
C ILE A 23 -1.84 2.78 -18.15
N ALA A 24 -1.37 2.44 -16.95
CA ALA A 24 -0.19 3.03 -16.33
C ALA A 24 1.06 2.84 -17.18
N MET A 25 1.31 1.62 -17.68
CA MET A 25 2.49 1.32 -18.51
C MET A 25 2.46 2.05 -19.85
N ASN A 26 1.28 2.31 -20.43
CA ASN A 26 1.17 3.13 -21.64
C ASN A 26 1.68 4.56 -21.41
N PHE A 27 1.38 5.16 -20.24
CA PHE A 27 1.88 6.49 -19.87
C PHE A 27 3.36 6.44 -19.44
N PHE A 28 3.74 5.46 -18.62
CA PHE A 28 5.10 5.33 -18.09
C PHE A 28 6.16 5.22 -19.18
N ASN A 29 5.85 4.54 -20.28
CA ASN A 29 6.75 4.39 -21.43
C ASN A 29 6.84 5.65 -22.31
N GLN A 30 6.10 6.72 -22.01
CA GLN A 30 6.17 7.99 -22.73
C GLN A 30 7.21 8.91 -22.10
N ASN A 31 8.09 9.51 -22.90
CA ASN A 31 9.18 10.37 -22.43
C ASN A 31 8.73 11.74 -21.88
N ASN A 32 7.45 12.11 -21.99
CA ASN A 32 6.90 13.38 -21.54
C ASN A 32 5.56 13.17 -20.85
N ILE A 33 5.57 12.96 -19.54
CA ILE A 33 4.38 12.87 -18.72
C ILE A 33 3.95 14.28 -18.31
N THR A 34 2.72 14.68 -18.67
CA THR A 34 2.17 15.97 -18.23
C THR A 34 1.81 15.88 -16.76
N THR A 35 2.34 16.81 -15.98
CA THR A 35 2.13 16.89 -14.53
C THR A 35 1.39 18.17 -14.17
N GLU A 36 0.55 18.09 -13.15
CA GLU A 36 -0.07 19.22 -12.47
C GLU A 36 0.31 19.17 -10.99
N GLN A 37 0.35 20.33 -10.33
CA GLN A 37 0.55 20.42 -8.90
C GLN A 37 -0.80 20.61 -8.21
N LYS A 38 -1.12 19.74 -7.25
CA LYS A 38 -2.33 19.87 -6.42
C LYS A 38 -2.19 21.04 -5.43
N SER A 39 -3.29 21.43 -4.79
CA SER A 39 -3.31 22.54 -3.82
C SER A 39 -2.49 22.26 -2.56
N ASP A 40 -2.26 21.00 -2.21
CA ASP A 40 -1.42 20.55 -1.10
C ASP A 40 0.07 20.47 -1.47
N GLY A 41 0.41 20.71 -2.74
CA GLY A 41 1.77 20.68 -3.26
C GLY A 41 2.21 19.33 -3.82
N SER A 42 1.42 18.27 -3.71
CA SER A 42 1.67 16.98 -4.33
C SER A 42 1.55 17.07 -5.86
N LEU A 43 2.12 16.09 -6.56
CA LEU A 43 2.06 16.01 -8.02
C LEU A 43 0.99 15.00 -8.44
N VAL A 44 0.31 15.32 -9.54
CA VAL A 44 -0.64 14.43 -10.21
C VAL A 44 -0.35 14.43 -11.69
N THR A 45 -0.53 13.28 -12.34
CA THR A 45 -0.41 13.15 -13.78
C THR A 45 -1.76 12.86 -14.43
N VAL A 46 -1.82 12.95 -15.76
CA VAL A 46 -2.97 12.50 -16.53
C VAL A 46 -3.19 11.00 -16.33
N ALA A 47 -2.13 10.22 -16.06
CA ALA A 47 -2.22 8.79 -15.81
C ALA A 47 -3.04 8.51 -14.54
N ASP A 48 -2.73 9.18 -13.41
CA ASP A 48 -3.45 9.03 -12.14
C ASP A 48 -4.96 9.25 -12.35
N LYS A 49 -5.34 10.38 -12.96
CA LYS A 49 -6.74 10.73 -13.24
C LYS A 49 -7.42 9.70 -14.15
N THR A 50 -6.72 9.22 -15.19
CA THR A 50 -7.27 8.26 -16.16
C THR A 50 -7.50 6.90 -15.50
N ILE A 51 -6.56 6.44 -14.67
CA ILE A 51 -6.66 5.16 -13.96
C ILE A 51 -7.80 5.25 -12.93
N GLU A 52 -7.87 6.32 -12.13
CA GLU A 52 -8.92 6.46 -11.13
C GLU A 52 -10.31 6.52 -11.78
N GLU A 53 -10.48 7.28 -12.86
CA GLU A 53 -11.74 7.33 -13.61
C GLU A 53 -12.12 5.95 -14.14
N HIS A 54 -11.18 5.21 -14.71
CA HIS A 54 -11.39 3.85 -15.18
C HIS A 54 -11.85 2.91 -14.06
N LEU A 55 -11.12 2.88 -12.95
CA LEU A 55 -11.45 2.05 -11.78
C LEU A 55 -12.85 2.37 -11.24
N ARG A 56 -13.19 3.65 -11.10
CA ARG A 56 -14.51 4.08 -10.63
C ARG A 56 -15.64 3.62 -11.56
N ASN A 57 -15.45 3.70 -12.87
CA ASN A 57 -16.43 3.25 -13.85
C ASN A 57 -16.64 1.73 -13.76
N ARG A 58 -15.55 0.94 -13.68
CA ARG A 58 -15.62 -0.52 -13.53
C ARG A 58 -16.32 -0.93 -12.23
N ILE A 59 -15.98 -0.24 -11.12
CA ILE A 59 -16.63 -0.48 -9.82
C ILE A 59 -18.13 -0.13 -9.91
N ALA A 60 -18.50 1.00 -10.49
CA ALA A 60 -19.89 1.40 -10.62
C ALA A 60 -20.72 0.46 -11.53
N GLU A 61 -20.11 -0.12 -12.57
CA GLU A 61 -20.75 -1.13 -13.42
C GLU A 61 -21.04 -2.43 -12.65
N LYS A 62 -20.07 -2.91 -11.85
CA LYS A 62 -20.22 -4.19 -11.12
C LYS A 62 -20.93 -4.02 -9.79
N MET A 63 -20.69 -2.93 -9.09
CA MET A 63 -21.17 -2.66 -7.73
C MET A 63 -21.73 -1.23 -7.60
N PRO A 64 -22.88 -0.90 -8.23
CA PRO A 64 -23.39 0.48 -8.33
C PRO A 64 -23.71 1.13 -6.97
N LEU A 65 -23.87 0.34 -5.90
CA LEU A 65 -24.15 0.84 -4.57
C LEU A 65 -22.88 0.95 -3.67
N ALA A 66 -21.71 0.50 -4.14
CA ALA A 66 -20.49 0.59 -3.37
C ALA A 66 -19.98 2.05 -3.31
N SER A 67 -19.46 2.45 -2.17
CA SER A 67 -18.76 3.72 -1.99
C SER A 67 -17.34 3.61 -2.56
N VAL A 68 -16.75 4.73 -3.00
CA VAL A 68 -15.36 4.77 -3.49
C VAL A 68 -14.63 5.95 -2.87
N LEU A 69 -13.51 5.67 -2.20
CA LEU A 69 -12.53 6.65 -1.76
C LEU A 69 -11.31 6.52 -2.68
N GLY A 70 -10.95 7.57 -3.37
CA GLY A 70 -9.74 7.63 -4.21
C GLY A 70 -8.94 8.88 -3.93
N GLU A 71 -7.67 8.86 -4.30
CA GLU A 71 -6.75 9.96 -4.09
C GLU A 71 -7.14 11.21 -4.88
N GLU A 72 -7.56 11.06 -6.16
CA GLU A 72 -7.71 12.17 -7.10
C GLU A 72 -9.10 12.81 -7.06
N ALA A 73 -10.16 12.00 -7.03
CA ALA A 73 -11.54 12.46 -7.04
C ALA A 73 -12.22 12.41 -5.65
N GLY A 74 -11.48 12.01 -4.62
CA GLY A 74 -11.96 11.99 -3.24
C GLY A 74 -13.02 10.93 -2.97
N PHE A 75 -13.92 11.21 -2.02
CA PHE A 75 -14.90 10.26 -1.52
C PHE A 75 -16.28 10.44 -2.17
N VAL A 76 -16.78 9.35 -2.76
CA VAL A 76 -18.18 9.22 -3.20
C VAL A 76 -18.86 8.21 -2.29
N GLN A 77 -19.79 8.69 -1.45
CA GLN A 77 -20.55 7.84 -0.54
C GLN A 77 -21.83 7.34 -1.20
N ASN A 78 -22.07 6.04 -1.07
CA ASN A 78 -23.30 5.36 -1.46
C ASN A 78 -23.90 4.60 -0.26
N GLU A 79 -25.01 3.87 -0.49
CA GLU A 79 -25.81 3.27 0.59
C GLU A 79 -25.29 1.91 1.10
N SER A 80 -24.22 1.37 0.49
CA SER A 80 -23.67 0.05 0.84
C SER A 80 -22.60 0.14 1.93
N ASP A 81 -22.51 -0.90 2.77
CA ASP A 81 -21.39 -1.09 3.72
C ASP A 81 -20.11 -1.56 3.03
N VAL A 82 -20.08 -1.51 1.69
CA VAL A 82 -18.90 -1.82 0.85
C VAL A 82 -18.27 -0.52 0.39
N ARG A 83 -16.97 -0.39 0.62
CA ARG A 83 -16.16 0.75 0.17
C ARG A 83 -14.90 0.27 -0.53
N TRP A 84 -14.67 0.75 -1.72
CA TRP A 84 -13.40 0.64 -2.43
C TRP A 84 -12.49 1.80 -2.02
N ILE A 85 -11.22 1.49 -1.77
CA ILE A 85 -10.19 2.48 -1.47
C ILE A 85 -9.10 2.29 -2.50
N ILE A 86 -8.81 3.33 -3.28
CA ILE A 86 -7.93 3.22 -4.45
C ILE A 86 -6.91 4.36 -4.47
N ASP A 87 -5.66 3.98 -4.77
CA ASP A 87 -4.60 4.88 -5.19
C ASP A 87 -4.19 4.47 -6.61
N PRO A 88 -4.41 5.33 -7.61
CA PRO A 88 -4.07 5.01 -8.99
C PRO A 88 -2.56 4.84 -9.23
N ILE A 89 -1.72 5.68 -8.61
CA ILE A 89 -0.25 5.63 -8.73
C ILE A 89 0.39 6.07 -7.42
N ASP A 90 0.51 5.16 -6.45
CA ASP A 90 1.39 5.38 -5.30
C ASP A 90 2.84 5.48 -5.77
N GLY A 91 3.56 6.49 -5.29
CA GLY A 91 4.90 6.80 -5.77
C GLY A 91 4.92 7.66 -7.05
N THR A 92 3.98 8.61 -7.24
CA THR A 92 3.87 9.50 -8.40
C THR A 92 5.19 10.22 -8.74
N HIS A 93 5.99 10.60 -7.72
CA HIS A 93 7.32 11.18 -7.93
C HIS A 93 8.28 10.23 -8.66
N GLY A 94 8.25 8.94 -8.32
CA GLY A 94 8.99 7.88 -9.01
C GLY A 94 8.52 7.70 -10.44
N PHE A 95 7.19 7.63 -10.63
CA PHE A 95 6.53 7.52 -11.93
C PHE A 95 6.98 8.61 -12.91
N ILE A 96 6.89 9.88 -12.50
CA ILE A 96 7.26 11.04 -13.33
C ILE A 96 8.74 11.01 -13.71
N ARG A 97 9.61 10.46 -12.86
CA ARG A 97 11.07 10.39 -13.09
C ARG A 97 11.51 9.14 -13.84
N GLY A 98 10.58 8.27 -14.24
CA GLY A 98 10.89 7.01 -14.92
C GLY A 98 11.54 5.97 -14.00
N LEU A 99 11.39 6.10 -12.68
CA LEU A 99 11.81 5.07 -11.72
C LEU A 99 10.74 3.98 -11.66
N PRO A 100 11.10 2.69 -11.60
CA PRO A 100 10.12 1.60 -11.63
C PRO A 100 9.40 1.38 -10.29
N ILE A 101 9.58 2.27 -9.31
CA ILE A 101 9.02 2.18 -7.96
C ILE A 101 7.78 3.05 -7.92
N TRP A 102 6.67 2.46 -8.30
CA TRP A 102 5.31 2.97 -8.23
C TRP A 102 4.33 1.82 -8.40
N ALA A 103 3.10 1.95 -7.87
CA ALA A 103 2.09 0.89 -7.94
C ALA A 103 0.67 1.46 -7.97
N THR A 104 -0.27 0.69 -8.51
CA THR A 104 -1.70 0.89 -8.25
C THR A 104 -2.09 0.09 -7.00
N LEU A 105 -2.74 0.75 -6.05
CA LEU A 105 -3.23 0.16 -4.81
C LEU A 105 -4.77 0.08 -4.84
N ILE A 106 -5.31 -1.09 -4.59
CA ILE A 106 -6.75 -1.35 -4.59
C ILE A 106 -7.11 -2.12 -3.34
N ALA A 107 -8.01 -1.58 -2.52
CA ALA A 107 -8.51 -2.26 -1.34
C ALA A 107 -10.04 -2.29 -1.31
N LEU A 108 -10.58 -3.36 -0.75
CA LEU A 108 -11.99 -3.50 -0.46
C LEU A 108 -12.22 -3.52 1.04
N GLU A 109 -13.04 -2.60 1.52
CA GLU A 109 -13.54 -2.56 2.87
C GLU A 109 -14.99 -3.04 2.91
N ARG A 110 -15.31 -3.92 3.86
CA ARG A 110 -16.68 -4.38 4.14
C ARG A 110 -16.96 -4.25 5.62
N ASN A 111 -18.06 -3.56 5.97
CA ASN A 111 -18.44 -3.32 7.36
C ASN A 111 -17.31 -2.69 8.21
N GLY A 112 -16.53 -1.77 7.64
CA GLY A 112 -15.44 -1.10 8.31
C GLY A 112 -14.15 -1.93 8.46
N ILE A 113 -14.04 -3.07 7.78
CA ILE A 113 -12.88 -3.97 7.82
C ILE A 113 -12.32 -4.13 6.41
N ILE A 114 -11.03 -3.93 6.21
CA ILE A 114 -10.36 -4.25 4.95
C ILE A 114 -10.33 -5.76 4.80
N THR A 115 -10.91 -6.27 3.72
CA THR A 115 -11.05 -7.71 3.47
C THR A 115 -10.19 -8.21 2.32
N ASP A 116 -9.92 -7.36 1.34
CA ASP A 116 -9.12 -7.71 0.16
C ASP A 116 -8.22 -6.53 -0.19
N GLY A 117 -7.02 -6.82 -0.68
CA GLY A 117 -6.07 -5.80 -1.10
C GLY A 117 -5.15 -6.31 -2.19
N VAL A 118 -4.88 -5.45 -3.17
CA VAL A 118 -3.92 -5.69 -4.26
C VAL A 118 -3.01 -4.48 -4.39
N ILE A 119 -1.72 -4.74 -4.54
CA ILE A 119 -0.67 -3.78 -4.90
C ILE A 119 -0.02 -4.28 -6.18
N SER A 120 -0.17 -3.55 -7.28
CA SER A 120 0.39 -3.93 -8.57
C SER A 120 1.43 -2.93 -9.02
N ALA A 121 2.69 -3.38 -9.14
CA ALA A 121 3.84 -2.59 -9.56
C ALA A 121 4.41 -3.12 -10.90
N PRO A 122 3.76 -2.85 -12.04
CA PRO A 122 4.09 -3.47 -13.31
C PRO A 122 5.48 -3.09 -13.84
N ALA A 123 5.96 -1.87 -13.55
CA ALA A 123 7.32 -1.46 -13.93
C ALA A 123 8.40 -2.17 -13.08
N LEU A 124 8.07 -2.57 -11.84
CA LEU A 124 8.90 -3.40 -10.98
C LEU A 124 8.75 -4.89 -11.31
N GLY A 125 7.72 -5.25 -12.08
CA GLY A 125 7.42 -6.63 -12.48
C GLY A 125 6.81 -7.49 -11.38
N THR A 126 6.19 -6.90 -10.35
CA THR A 126 5.70 -7.66 -9.18
C THR A 126 4.32 -7.18 -8.76
N ARG A 127 3.49 -8.12 -8.31
CA ARG A 127 2.19 -7.85 -7.69
C ARG A 127 2.10 -8.59 -6.37
N TRP A 128 1.50 -7.94 -5.38
CA TRP A 128 1.17 -8.50 -4.06
C TRP A 128 -0.34 -8.41 -3.83
N TRP A 129 -0.90 -9.39 -3.11
CA TRP A 129 -2.31 -9.39 -2.74
C TRP A 129 -2.57 -10.22 -1.50
N ALA A 130 -3.69 -9.93 -0.86
CA ALA A 130 -4.21 -10.71 0.24
C ALA A 130 -5.73 -10.66 0.29
N SER A 131 -6.34 -11.71 0.87
CA SER A 131 -7.71 -11.72 1.33
C SER A 131 -7.77 -12.20 2.76
N LYS A 132 -8.67 -11.64 3.54
CA LYS A 132 -8.82 -11.93 4.98
C LYS A 132 -9.00 -13.43 5.23
N GLY A 133 -8.10 -14.00 6.05
CA GLY A 133 -8.05 -15.41 6.40
C GLY A 133 -7.51 -16.35 5.32
N LYS A 134 -7.04 -15.82 4.17
CA LYS A 134 -6.50 -16.65 3.08
C LYS A 134 -4.98 -16.57 2.94
N GLY A 135 -4.33 -15.64 3.66
CA GLY A 135 -2.89 -15.37 3.56
C GLY A 135 -2.55 -14.33 2.51
N ALA A 136 -1.28 -13.92 2.50
CA ALA A 136 -0.72 -12.98 1.55
C ALA A 136 0.14 -13.69 0.50
N TYR A 137 0.12 -13.17 -0.72
CA TYR A 137 0.78 -13.76 -1.88
C TYR A 137 1.48 -12.69 -2.71
N ARG A 138 2.43 -13.13 -3.54
CA ARG A 138 3.01 -12.33 -4.61
C ARG A 138 3.20 -13.15 -5.88
N CYS A 139 3.29 -12.49 -7.03
CA CYS A 139 3.73 -13.10 -8.28
C CYS A 139 4.68 -12.19 -9.07
N ASP A 140 5.42 -12.78 -9.99
CA ASP A 140 6.20 -12.09 -11.01
C ASP A 140 5.30 -11.82 -12.23
N LEU A 141 5.08 -10.55 -12.55
CA LEU A 141 4.27 -10.12 -13.70
C LEU A 141 4.97 -10.33 -15.04
N SER A 142 6.29 -10.54 -15.04
CA SER A 142 7.06 -10.84 -16.26
C SER A 142 6.95 -12.32 -16.67
N SER A 143 6.55 -13.19 -15.74
CA SER A 143 6.32 -14.62 -15.99
C SER A 143 4.96 -14.87 -16.65
N HIS A 144 4.93 -15.70 -17.69
CA HIS A 144 3.67 -16.11 -18.34
C HIS A 144 2.76 -16.94 -17.45
N GLU A 145 3.33 -17.69 -16.50
CA GLU A 145 2.58 -18.58 -15.59
C GLU A 145 2.09 -17.84 -14.35
N ARG A 146 2.66 -16.66 -14.03
CA ARG A 146 2.31 -15.86 -12.84
C ARG A 146 2.20 -16.74 -11.59
N ASP A 147 3.24 -17.54 -11.32
CA ASP A 147 3.28 -18.45 -10.17
C ASP A 147 3.03 -17.67 -8.87
N GLU A 148 1.98 -18.06 -8.17
CA GLU A 148 1.60 -17.47 -6.89
C GLU A 148 2.51 -17.99 -5.78
N MET A 149 3.25 -17.07 -5.15
CA MET A 149 4.10 -17.41 -4.01
C MET A 149 3.48 -16.85 -2.74
N ARG A 150 3.18 -17.74 -1.78
CA ARG A 150 2.77 -17.29 -0.45
C ARG A 150 3.93 -16.60 0.24
N ILE A 151 3.67 -15.41 0.82
CA ILE A 151 4.66 -14.63 1.54
C ILE A 151 4.40 -14.63 3.05
N SER A 152 5.43 -14.36 3.81
CA SER A 152 5.36 -14.19 5.28
C SER A 152 6.47 -13.27 5.76
N VAL A 153 6.20 -12.55 6.84
CA VAL A 153 7.19 -11.70 7.51
C VAL A 153 8.40 -12.50 8.04
N SER A 154 9.49 -11.82 8.33
CA SER A 154 10.72 -12.42 8.86
C SER A 154 10.57 -12.91 10.31
N ASN A 155 11.52 -13.74 10.77
CA ASN A 155 11.60 -14.23 12.14
C ASN A 155 12.63 -13.48 13.00
N ILE A 156 13.12 -12.31 12.56
CA ILE A 156 14.10 -11.49 13.28
C ILE A 156 13.44 -10.89 14.51
N LYS A 157 14.14 -11.01 15.67
CA LYS A 157 13.63 -10.56 16.97
C LYS A 157 14.48 -9.46 17.62
N ASP A 158 15.58 -9.08 16.98
CA ASP A 158 16.54 -8.13 17.53
C ASP A 158 16.79 -6.99 16.54
N ILE A 159 16.69 -5.75 17.02
CA ILE A 159 16.92 -4.54 16.23
C ILE A 159 18.32 -4.54 15.60
N THR A 160 19.33 -5.03 16.32
CA THR A 160 20.71 -5.10 15.82
C THR A 160 20.89 -6.05 14.63
N SER A 161 19.88 -6.85 14.33
CA SER A 161 19.80 -7.73 13.16
C SER A 161 18.72 -7.27 12.15
N ALA A 162 17.95 -6.24 12.49
CA ALA A 162 16.82 -5.78 11.69
C ALA A 162 17.23 -4.79 10.58
N GLN A 163 16.57 -4.90 9.41
CA GLN A 163 16.56 -3.86 8.41
C GLN A 163 15.33 -2.98 8.62
N ILE A 164 15.58 -1.68 8.83
CA ILE A 164 14.53 -0.67 9.01
C ILE A 164 14.45 0.20 7.76
N LEU A 165 13.24 0.31 7.24
CA LEU A 165 12.90 1.14 6.09
C LEU A 165 12.12 2.37 6.54
N TYR A 166 12.20 3.43 5.77
CA TYR A 166 11.43 4.65 5.98
C TYR A 166 11.13 5.31 4.62
N GLY A 167 10.06 6.08 4.55
CA GLY A 167 9.70 6.87 3.37
C GLY A 167 10.53 8.14 3.27
N SER A 168 9.92 9.30 3.45
CA SER A 168 10.65 10.56 3.55
C SER A 168 11.38 10.67 4.89
N TYR A 169 12.71 10.78 4.88
CA TYR A 169 13.49 10.96 6.12
C TYR A 169 13.05 12.19 6.93
N SER A 170 12.78 13.31 6.27
CA SER A 170 12.35 14.54 6.93
C SER A 170 10.97 14.40 7.57
N LEU A 171 10.00 13.77 6.90
CA LEU A 171 8.66 13.54 7.44
C LEU A 171 8.71 12.54 8.61
N THR A 172 9.50 11.48 8.47
CA THR A 172 9.71 10.48 9.54
C THR A 172 10.36 11.13 10.79
N LEU A 173 11.39 11.97 10.60
CA LEU A 173 12.04 12.68 11.69
C LEU A 173 11.13 13.73 12.35
N ASN A 174 10.31 14.43 11.55
CA ASN A 174 9.35 15.41 12.09
C ASN A 174 8.27 14.72 12.93
N LYS A 175 7.81 13.54 12.49
CA LYS A 175 6.80 12.77 13.23
C LYS A 175 7.38 12.16 14.50
N TRP A 176 8.58 11.57 14.43
CA TRP A 176 9.24 10.89 15.55
C TRP A 176 10.67 11.42 15.75
N PRO A 177 10.88 12.47 16.55
CA PRO A 177 12.21 13.06 16.75
C PRO A 177 13.27 12.08 17.27
N GLY A 178 12.86 11.04 18.01
CA GLY A 178 13.75 9.98 18.52
C GLY A 178 14.14 8.91 17.49
N VAL A 179 13.60 8.95 16.27
CA VAL A 179 13.81 7.92 15.25
C VAL A 179 15.28 7.74 14.86
N ASP A 180 16.12 8.78 14.98
CA ASP A 180 17.56 8.69 14.72
C ASP A 180 18.26 7.65 15.59
N ILE A 181 17.86 7.51 16.86
CA ILE A 181 18.42 6.53 17.80
C ILE A 181 18.07 5.12 17.31
N LEU A 182 16.79 4.91 16.94
CA LEU A 182 16.31 3.65 16.37
C LEU A 182 17.09 3.28 15.10
N LEU A 183 17.21 4.21 14.15
CA LEU A 183 17.88 3.95 12.88
C LEU A 183 19.38 3.63 13.06
N ARG A 184 20.05 4.24 14.03
CA ARG A 184 21.47 3.94 14.36
C ARG A 184 21.64 2.60 15.06
N SER A 185 20.61 2.09 15.72
CA SER A 185 20.64 0.81 16.45
C SER A 185 20.39 -0.39 15.53
N ALA A 186 19.84 -0.16 14.35
CA ALA A 186 19.50 -1.20 13.38
C ALA A 186 20.75 -1.75 12.66
N TRP A 187 20.68 -3.00 12.21
CA TRP A 187 21.69 -3.59 11.32
C TRP A 187 21.83 -2.79 10.03
N ARG A 188 20.71 -2.38 9.43
CA ARG A 188 20.71 -1.65 8.17
C ARG A 188 19.48 -0.75 8.06
N THR A 189 19.65 0.40 7.40
CA THR A 189 18.54 1.31 7.11
C THR A 189 18.52 1.71 5.63
N ARG A 190 17.31 1.92 5.06
CA ARG A 190 17.12 2.40 3.68
C ARG A 190 15.86 3.24 3.59
N GLY A 191 15.90 4.28 2.76
CA GLY A 191 14.75 5.07 2.36
C GLY A 191 14.05 4.43 1.15
N PHE A 192 13.41 3.29 1.35
CA PHE A 192 12.55 2.63 0.37
C PHE A 192 11.11 2.90 0.77
N GLY A 193 10.59 4.06 0.37
CA GLY A 193 9.28 4.52 0.72
C GLY A 193 8.15 3.89 -0.05
N ASP A 194 7.00 4.49 0.15
CA ASP A 194 5.76 4.18 -0.51
C ASP A 194 5.37 2.69 -0.27
N PHE A 195 4.50 2.13 -1.10
CA PHE A 195 4.04 0.73 -1.01
C PHE A 195 5.19 -0.28 -0.86
N TRP A 196 6.34 -0.02 -1.52
CA TRP A 196 7.39 -1.03 -1.65
C TRP A 196 8.05 -1.37 -0.30
N GLY A 197 8.27 -0.36 0.54
CA GLY A 197 8.79 -0.57 1.90
C GLY A 197 7.93 -1.54 2.70
N HIS A 198 6.62 -1.39 2.63
CA HIS A 198 5.66 -2.27 3.30
C HIS A 198 5.64 -3.68 2.69
N CYS A 199 5.69 -3.80 1.36
CA CYS A 199 5.77 -5.09 0.68
C CYS A 199 7.04 -5.86 1.07
N LEU A 200 8.18 -5.18 1.23
CA LEU A 200 9.43 -5.79 1.71
C LEU A 200 9.30 -6.33 3.15
N VAL A 201 8.51 -5.66 4.01
CA VAL A 201 8.20 -6.20 5.34
C VAL A 201 7.31 -7.43 5.23
N ALA A 202 6.25 -7.38 4.42
CA ALA A 202 5.30 -8.49 4.22
C ALA A 202 5.99 -9.76 3.70
N GLU A 203 7.02 -9.64 2.86
CA GLU A 203 7.75 -10.79 2.31
C GLU A 203 9.00 -11.20 3.13
N GLY A 204 9.23 -10.55 4.29
CA GLY A 204 10.33 -10.90 5.20
C GLY A 204 11.70 -10.40 4.77
N SER A 205 11.77 -9.47 3.81
CA SER A 205 12.99 -8.83 3.31
C SER A 205 13.42 -7.63 4.17
N ALA A 206 12.53 -7.12 5.01
CA ALA A 206 12.77 -6.10 6.02
C ALA A 206 11.90 -6.37 7.25
N GLU A 207 12.22 -5.72 8.38
CA GLU A 207 11.52 -5.92 9.65
C GLU A 207 10.60 -4.78 10.02
N VAL A 208 10.90 -3.57 9.52
CA VAL A 208 10.16 -2.34 9.87
C VAL A 208 10.06 -1.44 8.65
N MET A 209 8.89 -0.85 8.46
CA MET A 209 8.68 0.30 7.59
C MET A 209 7.99 1.42 8.37
N LEU A 210 8.54 2.64 8.29
CA LEU A 210 8.08 3.85 8.97
C LEU A 210 7.60 4.88 7.95
N GLU A 211 6.34 5.29 8.06
CA GLU A 211 5.78 6.40 7.29
C GLU A 211 5.25 7.49 8.22
N GLY A 212 5.90 8.67 8.16
CA GLY A 212 5.56 9.81 9.01
C GLY A 212 4.36 10.60 8.53
N GLU A 213 3.98 10.48 7.28
CA GLU A 213 2.82 11.15 6.67
C GLU A 213 2.27 10.29 5.53
N ILE A 214 1.01 9.89 5.65
CA ILE A 214 0.30 9.02 4.69
C ILE A 214 -1.19 9.30 4.69
N SER A 215 -1.86 8.86 3.63
CA SER A 215 -3.32 8.88 3.49
C SER A 215 -3.93 7.47 3.55
N PRO A 216 -5.25 7.34 3.72
CA PRO A 216 -5.90 6.02 3.78
C PRO A 216 -5.71 5.18 2.53
N TRP A 217 -5.62 5.77 1.33
CA TRP A 217 -5.43 5.06 0.07
C TRP A 217 -4.04 4.46 -0.08
N ASP A 218 -3.00 5.06 0.55
CA ASP A 218 -1.62 4.56 0.54
C ASP A 218 -1.50 3.24 1.31
N ILE A 219 -2.32 3.03 2.35
CA ILE A 219 -2.13 1.92 3.30
C ILE A 219 -3.30 0.95 3.42
N ALA A 220 -4.45 1.21 2.81
CA ALA A 220 -5.58 0.27 2.92
C ALA A 220 -5.23 -1.11 2.35
N ALA A 221 -4.68 -1.18 1.13
CA ALA A 221 -4.23 -2.44 0.54
C ALA A 221 -3.04 -3.04 1.28
N VAL A 222 -2.10 -2.18 1.72
CA VAL A 222 -0.95 -2.56 2.54
C VAL A 222 -1.38 -3.26 3.82
N SER A 223 -2.40 -2.73 4.52
CA SER A 223 -2.82 -3.21 5.84
C SER A 223 -3.17 -4.69 5.84
N ILE A 224 -3.99 -5.13 4.89
CA ILE A 224 -4.41 -6.53 4.80
C ILE A 224 -3.25 -7.44 4.35
N ILE A 225 -2.34 -6.96 3.49
CA ILE A 225 -1.18 -7.72 3.05
C ILE A 225 -0.21 -7.94 4.22
N ILE A 226 0.03 -6.93 5.03
CA ILE A 226 0.84 -7.04 6.26
C ILE A 226 0.17 -7.99 7.27
N GLU A 227 -1.13 -7.83 7.55
CA GLU A 227 -1.88 -8.70 8.47
C GLU A 227 -1.81 -10.17 8.04
N GLU A 228 -2.13 -10.45 6.79
CA GLU A 228 -2.19 -11.81 6.24
C GLU A 228 -0.81 -12.47 6.01
N SER A 229 0.26 -11.66 5.98
CA SER A 229 1.63 -12.16 6.02
C SER A 229 2.15 -12.47 7.44
N GLY A 230 1.37 -12.12 8.48
CA GLY A 230 1.69 -12.33 9.90
C GLY A 230 2.40 -11.14 10.57
N GLY A 231 2.43 -9.98 9.92
CA GLY A 231 2.96 -8.73 10.44
C GLY A 231 1.92 -7.91 11.22
N LEU A 232 2.34 -6.72 11.65
CA LEU A 232 1.49 -5.71 12.27
C LEU A 232 1.66 -4.37 11.54
N LEU A 233 0.53 -3.69 11.28
CA LEU A 233 0.50 -2.30 10.84
C LEU A 233 -0.34 -1.51 11.83
N THR A 234 0.24 -0.48 12.46
CA THR A 234 -0.42 0.35 13.46
C THR A 234 -0.01 1.81 13.35
N ASP A 235 -0.73 2.68 14.07
CA ASP A 235 -0.22 4.00 14.45
C ASP A 235 0.87 3.89 15.55
N ASP A 236 1.39 5.02 16.03
CA ASP A 236 2.38 5.07 17.11
C ASP A 236 1.80 4.76 18.50
N SER A 237 0.50 4.65 18.63
CA SER A 237 -0.21 4.20 19.84
C SER A 237 -0.53 2.70 19.82
N GLY A 238 -0.16 1.99 18.75
CA GLY A 238 -0.41 0.57 18.57
C GLY A 238 -1.82 0.23 18.08
N ASN A 239 -2.60 1.22 17.58
CA ASN A 239 -3.92 0.98 17.03
C ASN A 239 -3.85 0.62 15.54
N ALA A 240 -4.54 -0.43 15.13
CA ALA A 240 -4.66 -0.83 13.72
C ALA A 240 -5.70 0.06 13.00
N VAL A 241 -5.27 1.25 12.54
CA VAL A 241 -6.14 2.23 11.86
C VAL A 241 -5.45 2.77 10.61
N ILE A 242 -6.23 2.94 9.53
CA ILE A 242 -5.74 3.49 8.26
C ILE A 242 -5.90 5.03 8.15
N THR A 243 -6.43 5.69 9.18
CA THR A 243 -6.76 7.12 9.17
C THR A 243 -5.88 7.96 10.09
N ALA A 244 -4.82 7.39 10.65
CA ALA A 244 -3.96 8.08 11.62
C ALA A 244 -3.05 9.15 10.99
N GLY A 245 -2.85 9.12 9.66
CA GLY A 245 -1.96 10.01 8.94
C GLY A 245 -0.48 9.62 9.02
N HIS A 246 -0.16 8.50 9.65
CA HIS A 246 1.17 7.88 9.75
C HIS A 246 1.00 6.40 10.07
N CYS A 247 2.02 5.59 9.78
CA CYS A 247 1.97 4.17 10.16
C CYS A 247 3.35 3.55 10.40
N ILE A 248 3.32 2.40 11.08
CA ILE A 248 4.46 1.56 11.41
C ILE A 248 4.10 0.14 11.02
N SER A 249 4.69 -0.39 9.95
CA SER A 249 4.61 -1.81 9.61
C SER A 249 5.79 -2.57 10.19
N THR A 250 5.55 -3.73 10.76
CA THR A 250 6.60 -4.59 11.31
C THR A 250 6.33 -6.07 11.08
N ASN A 251 7.34 -6.90 11.34
CA ASN A 251 7.19 -8.36 11.38
C ASN A 251 6.44 -8.88 12.63
N GLY A 252 5.86 -8.00 13.46
CA GLY A 252 5.14 -8.33 14.68
C GLY A 252 6.04 -8.65 15.87
N LEU A 253 7.22 -9.26 15.66
CA LEU A 253 8.09 -9.73 16.74
C LEU A 253 8.85 -8.62 17.46
N ILE A 254 9.14 -7.53 16.75
CA ILE A 254 9.86 -6.36 17.31
C ILE A 254 8.95 -5.13 17.43
N HIS A 255 7.65 -5.27 17.14
CA HIS A 255 6.71 -4.15 17.07
C HIS A 255 6.70 -3.28 18.33
N GLN A 256 6.49 -3.90 19.51
CA GLN A 256 6.47 -3.15 20.78
C GLN A 256 7.79 -2.45 21.08
N THR A 257 8.90 -3.07 20.68
CA THR A 257 10.23 -2.45 20.84
C THR A 257 10.34 -1.19 19.98
N ILE A 258 9.83 -1.23 18.74
CA ILE A 258 9.81 -0.07 17.85
C ILE A 258 8.95 1.05 18.44
N LEU A 259 7.72 0.74 18.90
CA LEU A 259 6.84 1.75 19.52
C LEU A 259 7.52 2.44 20.71
N ASN A 260 8.23 1.69 21.57
CA ASN A 260 8.94 2.23 22.72
C ASN A 260 10.07 3.21 22.28
N PHE A 261 10.83 2.89 21.23
CA PHE A 261 11.84 3.80 20.67
C PHE A 261 11.25 5.10 20.11
N LEU A 262 10.08 5.02 19.48
CA LEU A 262 9.43 6.18 18.87
C LEU A 262 8.74 7.10 19.89
N ASP A 263 8.40 6.58 21.08
CA ASP A 263 7.83 7.35 22.22
C ASP A 263 8.92 8.06 23.04
N GLU A 264 10.18 7.66 22.93
CA GLU A 264 11.32 8.34 23.60
C GLU A 264 11.51 9.75 23.02
N LYS A 265 11.40 10.79 23.89
CA LYS A 265 11.53 12.21 23.55
C LYS A 265 12.96 12.69 23.62
#